data_8c1a48414e2026190722b1fb9be47924
#
_entry.id   8c1a48414e2026190722b1fb9be47924
#
_cell.length_a   1.000
_cell.length_b   1.000
_cell.length_c   1.000
_cell.angle_alpha   90.00
_cell.angle_beta   90.00
_cell.angle_gamma   90.00
#
_symmetry.space_group_name_H-M   'P 1'
#
loop_
_entity.id
_entity.type
_entity.pdbx_description
1 polymer ?
#
loop_
_entity_poly.entity_id
_entity_poly.type
_entity_poly.pdbx_seq_one_letter_code
_entity_poly.pdbx_strand_id
1 'polypeptide(L)'
;KGRFIDQLLNGAYMSCEMNSWVLSAHLPRQSSKRSLPDFREQIIDLGSGGYGALMAWVHYFFRKPFDKINPVVSLQIRKAIKERILDPYMNDDDMWWMAFNWRPGEIINNWNPWCNSNALQCFLLMENNKDKLVKAVYRSMKSVDKFINFVKSDGACEEGTSYWGHA
;
A
#
# COMPACT_ATOMS: atom_id res chain seq x y z
N LYS A 1 17.15 24.01 -8.13
CA LYS A 1 16.28 23.58 -7.02
C LYS A 1 14.87 24.05 -7.39
N GLY A 2 13.89 23.23 -7.65
CA GLY A 2 12.55 23.63 -8.07
C GLY A 2 12.20 23.34 -9.53
N ARG A 3 13.19 23.02 -10.37
CA ARG A 3 13.01 22.82 -11.83
C ARG A 3 11.92 21.78 -12.19
N PHE A 4 11.66 20.81 -11.33
CA PHE A 4 10.71 19.73 -11.58
C PHE A 4 9.47 19.79 -10.69
N ILE A 5 9.27 20.88 -9.93
CA ILE A 5 8.13 20.99 -9.00
C ILE A 5 6.79 20.91 -9.74
N ASP A 6 6.68 21.58 -10.88
CA ASP A 6 5.42 21.62 -11.65
C ASP A 6 5.09 20.24 -12.21
N GLN A 7 6.09 19.51 -12.74
CA GLN A 7 5.91 18.15 -13.25
C GLN A 7 5.55 17.19 -12.11
N LEU A 8 6.21 17.33 -10.96
CA LEU A 8 5.93 16.48 -9.79
C LEU A 8 4.53 16.75 -9.24
N LEU A 9 4.13 18.04 -9.15
CA LEU A 9 2.79 18.43 -8.72
C LEU A 9 1.73 17.86 -9.67
N ASN A 10 1.92 18.06 -10.98
CA ASN A 10 0.98 17.57 -11.98
C ASN A 10 0.85 16.04 -11.93
N GLY A 11 1.99 15.33 -11.86
CA GLY A 11 2.00 13.86 -11.74
C GLY A 11 1.30 13.38 -10.46
N ALA A 12 1.59 14.00 -9.32
CA ALA A 12 0.97 13.66 -8.05
C ALA A 12 -0.55 13.93 -8.07
N TYR A 13 -0.97 15.06 -8.64
CA TYR A 13 -2.39 15.41 -8.71
C TYR A 13 -3.15 14.45 -9.65
N MET A 14 -2.64 14.22 -10.85
CA MET A 14 -3.23 13.24 -11.79
C MET A 14 -3.33 11.85 -11.18
N SER A 15 -2.36 11.44 -10.40
CA SER A 15 -2.37 10.15 -9.70
C SER A 15 -3.53 10.03 -8.71
N CYS A 16 -3.92 11.13 -8.10
CA CYS A 16 -5.07 11.16 -7.18
C CYS A 16 -6.41 11.04 -7.93
N GLU A 17 -6.46 11.45 -9.21
CA GLU A 17 -7.67 11.37 -10.04
C GLU A 17 -7.89 9.98 -10.66
N MET A 18 -6.92 9.09 -10.61
CA MET A 18 -7.09 7.70 -11.05
C MET A 18 -8.15 7.00 -10.20
N ASN A 19 -9.01 6.19 -10.80
CA ASN A 19 -10.02 5.41 -10.08
C ASN A 19 -9.42 4.34 -9.17
N SER A 20 -8.25 3.80 -9.52
CA SER A 20 -7.55 2.78 -8.75
C SER A 20 -6.05 2.86 -8.99
N TRP A 21 -5.26 2.43 -8.01
CA TRP A 21 -3.82 2.22 -8.12
C TRP A 21 -3.45 0.74 -8.29
N VAL A 22 -4.45 -0.12 -8.30
CA VAL A 22 -4.30 -1.58 -8.45
C VAL A 22 -3.82 -1.91 -9.86
N LEU A 23 -2.89 -2.84 -9.97
CA LEU A 23 -2.47 -3.37 -11.27
C LEU A 23 -3.66 -4.05 -11.98
N SER A 24 -3.81 -3.81 -13.27
CA SER A 24 -4.94 -4.32 -14.06
C SER A 24 -5.10 -5.84 -13.97
N ALA A 25 -3.99 -6.57 -13.88
CA ALA A 25 -3.99 -8.02 -13.70
C ALA A 25 -4.58 -8.48 -12.35
N HIS A 26 -4.64 -7.60 -11.36
CA HIS A 26 -5.12 -7.92 -10.02
C HIS A 26 -6.55 -7.42 -9.73
N LEU A 27 -7.13 -6.60 -10.61
CA LEU A 27 -8.52 -6.12 -10.49
C LEU A 27 -9.57 -7.24 -10.32
N PRO A 28 -9.42 -8.45 -10.92
CA PRO A 28 -10.35 -9.55 -10.67
C PRO A 28 -10.39 -10.06 -9.22
N ARG A 29 -9.52 -9.56 -8.33
CA ARG A 29 -9.60 -9.82 -6.88
C ARG A 29 -10.71 -9.03 -6.19
N GLN A 30 -11.23 -7.98 -6.83
CA GLN A 30 -12.45 -7.31 -6.36
C GLN A 30 -13.64 -8.28 -6.36
N SER A 31 -14.65 -8.01 -5.55
CA SER A 31 -15.85 -8.86 -5.42
C SER A 31 -16.58 -9.08 -6.76
N SER A 32 -16.53 -8.07 -7.64
CA SER A 32 -17.09 -8.15 -8.99
C SER A 32 -16.41 -9.17 -9.90
N LYS A 33 -15.17 -9.60 -9.57
CA LYS A 33 -14.31 -10.47 -10.40
C LYS A 33 -14.06 -9.94 -11.81
N ARG A 34 -14.25 -8.64 -12.04
CA ARG A 34 -14.09 -7.98 -13.35
C ARG A 34 -12.79 -7.21 -13.44
N SER A 35 -12.36 -6.93 -14.67
CA SER A 35 -11.10 -6.22 -14.95
C SER A 35 -11.23 -4.69 -14.93
N LEU A 36 -12.43 -4.14 -14.68
CA LEU A 36 -12.61 -2.72 -14.50
C LEU A 36 -12.56 -2.37 -13.01
N PRO A 37 -11.87 -1.28 -12.63
CA PRO A 37 -11.80 -0.87 -11.24
C PRO A 37 -13.17 -0.42 -10.72
N ASP A 38 -13.58 -0.95 -9.57
CA ASP A 38 -14.72 -0.46 -8.82
C ASP A 38 -14.19 0.47 -7.71
N PHE A 39 -14.45 1.77 -7.85
CA PHE A 39 -13.95 2.78 -6.89
C PHE A 39 -14.50 2.60 -5.48
N ARG A 40 -15.59 1.86 -5.32
CA ARG A 40 -16.21 1.57 -4.01
C ARG A 40 -15.47 0.49 -3.24
N GLU A 41 -14.71 -0.35 -3.95
CA GLU A 41 -13.94 -1.44 -3.38
C GLU A 41 -12.45 -1.25 -3.70
N GLN A 42 -11.73 -0.66 -2.77
CA GLN A 42 -10.28 -0.49 -2.88
C GLN A 42 -9.58 -1.71 -2.27
N ILE A 43 -8.78 -2.39 -3.06
CA ILE A 43 -7.93 -3.49 -2.62
C ILE A 43 -6.47 -3.09 -2.63
N ILE A 44 -5.67 -3.71 -1.76
CA ILE A 44 -4.22 -3.49 -1.74
C ILE A 44 -3.54 -4.67 -2.43
N ASP A 45 -2.80 -4.34 -3.48
CA ASP A 45 -1.92 -5.25 -4.20
C ASP A 45 -0.48 -4.72 -4.24
N LEU A 46 0.41 -5.41 -4.93
CA LEU A 46 1.81 -4.98 -5.10
C LEU A 46 1.92 -3.57 -5.69
N GLY A 47 1.08 -3.27 -6.69
CA GLY A 47 1.07 -1.98 -7.38
C GLY A 47 0.54 -0.86 -6.50
N SER A 48 -0.66 -1.02 -5.96
CA SER A 48 -1.30 0.02 -5.14
C SER A 48 -0.55 0.27 -3.84
N GLY A 49 0.00 -0.79 -3.21
CA GLY A 49 0.84 -0.64 -2.03
C GLY A 49 2.09 0.19 -2.30
N GLY A 50 2.87 -0.20 -3.31
CA GLY A 50 4.09 0.53 -3.70
C GLY A 50 3.82 1.96 -4.14
N TYR A 51 2.74 2.16 -4.89
CA TYR A 51 2.34 3.48 -5.35
C TYR A 51 1.87 4.38 -4.19
N GLY A 52 1.13 3.81 -3.24
CA GLY A 52 0.73 4.49 -2.01
C GLY A 52 1.93 4.96 -1.19
N ALA A 53 2.93 4.09 -1.00
CA ALA A 53 4.18 4.44 -0.32
C ALA A 53 4.93 5.56 -1.05
N LEU A 54 5.07 5.49 -2.39
CA LEU A 54 5.65 6.55 -3.20
C LEU A 54 4.92 7.89 -2.97
N MET A 55 3.60 7.89 -3.03
CA MET A 55 2.79 9.10 -2.82
C MET A 55 2.91 9.65 -1.40
N ALA A 56 3.06 8.79 -0.40
CA ALA A 56 3.29 9.19 0.98
C ALA A 56 4.67 9.90 1.12
N TRP A 57 5.72 9.38 0.48
CA TRP A 57 7.03 10.03 0.43
C TRP A 57 7.00 11.34 -0.36
N VAL A 58 6.29 11.39 -1.48
CA VAL A 58 6.08 12.65 -2.24
C VAL A 58 5.42 13.70 -1.34
N HIS A 59 4.36 13.34 -0.62
CA HIS A 59 3.72 14.25 0.34
C HIS A 59 4.69 14.68 1.44
N TYR A 60 5.46 13.77 2.02
CA TYR A 60 6.39 14.07 3.11
C TYR A 60 7.43 15.10 2.71
N PHE A 61 8.06 14.93 1.53
CA PHE A 61 9.12 15.82 1.06
C PHE A 61 8.62 17.11 0.43
N PHE A 62 7.45 17.06 -0.24
CA PHE A 62 7.01 18.16 -1.10
C PHE A 62 5.73 18.86 -0.64
N ARG A 63 5.15 18.47 0.49
CA ARG A 63 3.97 19.15 1.04
C ARG A 63 4.15 20.66 1.12
N LYS A 64 5.22 21.13 1.73
CA LYS A 64 5.46 22.58 1.89
C LYS A 64 5.58 23.35 0.55
N PRO A 65 6.34 22.87 -0.45
CA PRO A 65 6.32 23.42 -1.79
C PRO A 65 4.92 23.40 -2.44
N PHE A 66 4.19 22.30 -2.34
CA PHE A 66 2.84 22.16 -2.90
C PHE A 66 1.86 23.13 -2.25
N ASP A 67 1.85 23.23 -0.93
CA ASP A 67 0.97 24.12 -0.16
C ASP A 67 1.19 25.59 -0.50
N LYS A 68 2.40 25.98 -0.92
CA LYS A 68 2.69 27.35 -1.41
C LYS A 68 2.04 27.63 -2.76
N ILE A 69 1.86 26.62 -3.60
CA ILE A 69 1.22 26.74 -4.92
C ILE A 69 -0.29 26.60 -4.74
N ASN A 70 -0.74 25.48 -4.18
CA ASN A 70 -2.13 25.22 -3.87
C ASN A 70 -2.26 24.11 -2.80
N PRO A 71 -2.76 24.41 -1.59
CA PRO A 71 -2.92 23.43 -0.52
C PRO A 71 -3.84 22.26 -0.86
N VAL A 72 -4.72 22.40 -1.85
CA VAL A 72 -5.61 21.33 -2.33
C VAL A 72 -4.82 20.11 -2.79
N VAL A 73 -3.61 20.29 -3.34
CA VAL A 73 -2.77 19.16 -3.79
C VAL A 73 -2.41 18.24 -2.64
N SER A 74 -1.93 18.79 -1.53
CA SER A 74 -1.59 18.01 -0.33
C SER A 74 -2.83 17.33 0.28
N LEU A 75 -3.96 18.01 0.31
CA LEU A 75 -5.21 17.44 0.80
C LEU A 75 -5.68 16.27 -0.07
N GLN A 76 -5.56 16.41 -1.39
CA GLN A 76 -5.95 15.36 -2.34
C GLN A 76 -5.06 14.12 -2.21
N ILE A 77 -3.74 14.30 -2.05
CA ILE A 77 -2.81 13.19 -1.80
C ILE A 77 -3.18 12.46 -0.51
N ARG A 78 -3.42 13.20 0.58
CA ARG A 78 -3.83 12.61 1.87
C ARG A 78 -5.13 11.82 1.75
N LYS A 79 -6.13 12.39 1.07
CA LYS A 79 -7.40 11.73 0.81
C LYS A 79 -7.21 10.44 0.02
N ALA A 80 -6.46 10.49 -1.08
CA ALA A 80 -6.23 9.34 -1.94
C ALA A 80 -5.52 8.19 -1.20
N ILE A 81 -4.48 8.49 -0.40
CA ILE A 81 -3.78 7.47 0.41
C ILE A 81 -4.72 6.91 1.47
N LYS A 82 -5.49 7.76 2.15
CA LYS A 82 -6.44 7.31 3.17
C LYS A 82 -7.45 6.32 2.59
N GLU A 83 -8.12 6.69 1.51
CA GLU A 83 -9.19 5.90 0.90
C GLU A 83 -8.68 4.60 0.23
N ARG A 84 -7.47 4.63 -0.35
CA ARG A 84 -6.95 3.51 -1.14
C ARG A 84 -6.02 2.58 -0.38
N ILE A 85 -5.40 3.06 0.72
CA ILE A 85 -4.43 2.27 1.48
C ILE A 85 -4.82 2.17 2.95
N LEU A 86 -4.97 3.31 3.67
CA LEU A 86 -5.12 3.26 5.12
C LEU A 86 -6.44 2.61 5.55
N ASP A 87 -7.55 3.04 4.96
CA ASP A 87 -8.87 2.50 5.30
C ASP A 87 -9.02 1.03 4.89
N PRO A 88 -8.68 0.59 3.65
CA PRO A 88 -8.72 -0.82 3.28
C PRO A 88 -7.82 -1.68 4.16
N TYR A 89 -6.59 -1.22 4.43
CA TYR A 89 -5.66 -1.97 5.27
C TYR A 89 -6.22 -2.26 6.66
N MET A 90 -6.96 -1.34 7.25
CA MET A 90 -7.51 -1.51 8.61
C MET A 90 -8.83 -2.25 8.66
N ASN A 91 -9.61 -2.23 7.58
CA ASN A 91 -10.98 -2.70 7.59
C ASN A 91 -11.19 -4.04 6.88
N ASP A 92 -10.21 -4.51 6.11
CA ASP A 92 -10.31 -5.77 5.37
C ASP A 92 -9.35 -6.82 5.95
N ASP A 93 -9.91 -7.84 6.61
CA ASP A 93 -9.18 -8.99 7.13
C ASP A 93 -9.04 -10.13 6.11
N ASP A 94 -9.76 -10.03 4.99
CA ASP A 94 -9.80 -11.08 3.95
C ASP A 94 -8.76 -10.88 2.84
N MET A 95 -7.93 -9.85 2.94
CA MET A 95 -6.77 -9.72 2.05
C MET A 95 -5.87 -10.95 2.22
N TRP A 96 -5.90 -11.83 1.22
CA TRP A 96 -5.26 -13.15 1.27
C TRP A 96 -3.77 -13.10 1.69
N TRP A 97 -3.04 -12.09 1.25
CA TRP A 97 -1.62 -11.91 1.55
C TRP A 97 -1.35 -11.54 3.01
N MET A 98 -2.33 -11.08 3.78
CA MET A 98 -2.19 -10.86 5.22
C MET A 98 -2.06 -12.18 6.00
N ALA A 99 -2.49 -13.29 5.42
CA ALA A 99 -2.43 -14.62 6.00
C ALA A 99 -3.14 -14.77 7.36
N PHE A 100 -4.11 -13.90 7.67
CA PHE A 100 -4.87 -14.02 8.93
C PHE A 100 -5.77 -15.24 8.94
N ASN A 101 -6.32 -15.61 7.78
CA ASN A 101 -7.15 -16.78 7.56
C ASN A 101 -6.36 -17.95 6.95
N TRP A 102 -5.01 -17.94 7.06
CA TRP A 102 -4.13 -18.96 6.49
C TRP A 102 -4.44 -20.35 7.03
N ARG A 103 -4.39 -21.34 6.15
CA ARG A 103 -4.60 -22.77 6.46
C ARG A 103 -3.34 -23.57 6.14
N PRO A 104 -3.08 -24.68 6.87
CA PRO A 104 -1.97 -25.56 6.56
C PRO A 104 -2.01 -26.04 5.10
N GLY A 105 -0.89 -25.88 4.39
CA GLY A 105 -0.75 -26.21 2.97
C GLY A 105 -0.92 -25.03 2.00
N GLU A 106 -1.39 -23.88 2.47
CA GLU A 106 -1.39 -22.66 1.67
C GLU A 106 -0.01 -22.00 1.70
N ILE A 107 0.37 -21.36 0.60
CA ILE A 107 1.65 -20.64 0.48
C ILE A 107 1.47 -19.20 0.96
N ILE A 108 2.41 -18.74 1.80
CA ILE A 108 2.55 -17.32 2.13
C ILE A 108 3.79 -16.83 1.36
N ASN A 109 3.56 -15.98 0.37
CA ASN A 109 4.62 -15.50 -0.51
C ASN A 109 5.03 -14.05 -0.23
N ASN A 110 5.87 -13.48 -1.08
CA ASN A 110 6.43 -12.13 -0.98
C ASN A 110 5.37 -11.00 -0.95
N TRP A 111 4.15 -11.24 -1.36
CA TRP A 111 3.08 -10.24 -1.22
C TRP A 111 2.87 -9.82 0.24
N ASN A 112 3.06 -10.78 1.16
CA ASN A 112 2.88 -10.49 2.59
C ASN A 112 3.83 -9.39 3.08
N PRO A 113 5.17 -9.55 3.04
CA PRO A 113 6.08 -8.48 3.48
C PRO A 113 6.01 -7.25 2.59
N TRP A 114 5.83 -7.40 1.27
CA TRP A 114 5.73 -6.28 0.34
C TRP A 114 4.54 -5.35 0.64
N CYS A 115 3.34 -5.90 0.68
CA CYS A 115 2.14 -5.08 0.91
C CYS A 115 2.11 -4.51 2.33
N ASN A 116 2.54 -5.30 3.34
CA ASN A 116 2.63 -4.82 4.72
C ASN A 116 3.64 -3.67 4.87
N SER A 117 4.84 -3.79 4.31
CA SER A 117 5.86 -2.74 4.42
C SER A 117 5.43 -1.44 3.74
N ASN A 118 4.82 -1.51 2.58
CA ASN A 118 4.34 -0.35 1.85
C ASN A 118 3.15 0.33 2.56
N ALA A 119 2.18 -0.45 3.04
CA ALA A 119 1.08 0.08 3.84
C ALA A 119 1.59 0.71 5.15
N LEU A 120 2.53 0.07 5.84
CA LEU A 120 3.13 0.60 7.06
C LEU A 120 3.84 1.94 6.81
N GLN A 121 4.57 2.09 5.70
CA GLN A 121 5.16 3.39 5.32
C GLN A 121 4.08 4.47 5.18
N CYS A 122 2.94 4.14 4.55
CA CYS A 122 1.82 5.08 4.45
C CYS A 122 1.31 5.50 5.84
N PHE A 123 1.13 4.56 6.77
CA PHE A 123 0.71 4.88 8.14
C PHE A 123 1.73 5.76 8.87
N LEU A 124 3.00 5.40 8.83
CA LEU A 124 4.06 6.14 9.53
C LEU A 124 4.20 7.59 9.04
N LEU A 125 3.94 7.84 7.75
CA LEU A 125 4.09 9.16 7.13
C LEU A 125 2.80 10.00 7.16
N MET A 126 1.63 9.36 7.25
CA MET A 126 0.35 10.04 7.00
C MET A 126 -0.62 10.03 8.19
N GLU A 127 -0.53 9.03 9.10
CA GLU A 127 -1.45 8.94 10.23
C GLU A 127 -0.92 9.72 11.45
N ASN A 128 -1.76 10.60 11.97
CA ASN A 128 -1.42 11.41 13.14
C ASN A 128 -2.07 10.89 14.43
N ASN A 129 -3.07 10.02 14.34
CA ASN A 129 -3.71 9.42 15.49
C ASN A 129 -2.86 8.25 15.99
N LYS A 130 -2.29 8.38 17.19
CA LYS A 130 -1.39 7.39 17.78
C LYS A 130 -2.04 6.03 17.97
N ASP A 131 -3.32 5.98 18.35
CA ASP A 131 -4.01 4.70 18.58
C ASP A 131 -4.22 3.94 17.27
N LYS A 132 -4.54 4.67 16.19
CA LYS A 132 -4.63 4.07 14.86
C LYS A 132 -3.28 3.60 14.37
N LEU A 133 -2.23 4.40 14.58
CA LEU A 133 -0.87 4.02 14.21
C LEU A 133 -0.41 2.76 14.95
N VAL A 134 -0.62 2.68 16.26
CA VAL A 134 -0.30 1.49 17.07
C VAL A 134 -1.05 0.26 16.54
N LYS A 135 -2.34 0.39 16.24
CA LYS A 135 -3.14 -0.71 15.68
C LYS A 135 -2.60 -1.16 14.31
N ALA A 136 -2.23 -0.22 13.44
CA ALA A 136 -1.67 -0.54 12.12
C ALA A 136 -0.31 -1.26 12.23
N VAL A 137 0.59 -0.77 13.09
CA VAL A 137 1.88 -1.41 13.37
C VAL A 137 1.67 -2.83 13.91
N TYR A 138 0.81 -3.00 14.91
CA TYR A 138 0.52 -4.31 15.48
C TYR A 138 -0.08 -5.28 14.44
N ARG A 139 -0.98 -4.78 13.60
CA ARG A 139 -1.58 -5.55 12.50
C ARG A 139 -0.52 -6.01 11.49
N SER A 140 0.38 -5.10 11.09
CA SER A 140 1.50 -5.42 10.22
C SER A 140 2.40 -6.50 10.82
N MET A 141 2.79 -6.35 12.09
CA MET A 141 3.61 -7.34 12.80
C MET A 141 2.94 -8.72 12.82
N LYS A 142 1.66 -8.78 13.16
CA LYS A 142 0.90 -10.06 13.18
C LYS A 142 0.85 -10.73 11.80
N SER A 143 0.74 -9.94 10.74
CA SER A 143 0.72 -10.45 9.37
C SER A 143 2.10 -10.94 8.94
N VAL A 144 3.14 -10.13 9.16
CA VAL A 144 4.53 -10.46 8.77
C VAL A 144 5.07 -11.66 9.56
N ASP A 145 4.69 -11.82 10.84
CA ASP A 145 5.01 -13.01 11.62
C ASP A 145 4.56 -14.30 10.94
N LYS A 146 3.42 -14.28 10.21
CA LYS A 146 2.98 -15.45 9.46
C LYS A 146 3.96 -15.80 8.35
N PHE A 147 4.48 -14.81 7.62
CA PHE A 147 5.49 -15.00 6.57
C PHE A 147 6.80 -15.50 7.17
N ILE A 148 7.31 -14.85 8.23
CA ILE A 148 8.58 -15.22 8.87
C ILE A 148 8.52 -16.66 9.39
N ASN A 149 7.40 -17.08 9.98
CA ASN A 149 7.22 -18.45 10.47
C ASN A 149 6.96 -19.47 9.34
N PHE A 150 6.56 -19.03 8.16
CA PHE A 150 6.36 -19.88 6.99
C PHE A 150 7.67 -20.14 6.24
N VAL A 151 8.54 -19.13 6.14
CA VAL A 151 9.84 -19.24 5.46
C VAL A 151 10.72 -20.25 6.17
N LYS A 152 11.42 -21.09 5.38
CA LYS A 152 12.31 -22.11 5.92
C LYS A 152 13.55 -21.48 6.56
N SER A 153 14.27 -22.28 7.36
CA SER A 153 15.44 -21.84 8.11
C SER A 153 16.60 -21.32 7.23
N ASP A 154 16.61 -21.65 5.94
CA ASP A 154 17.56 -21.14 4.97
C ASP A 154 17.20 -19.75 4.40
N GLY A 155 16.01 -19.23 4.79
CA GLY A 155 15.52 -17.94 4.31
C GLY A 155 15.00 -17.93 2.88
N ALA A 156 14.89 -19.10 2.23
CA ALA A 156 14.42 -19.18 0.85
C ALA A 156 12.93 -18.85 0.73
N CYS A 157 12.62 -17.94 -0.19
CA CYS A 157 11.25 -17.63 -0.59
C CYS A 157 10.79 -18.64 -1.66
N GLU A 158 9.53 -19.08 -1.58
CA GLU A 158 8.94 -20.09 -2.47
C GLU A 158 8.94 -19.67 -3.95
N GLU A 159 9.01 -18.39 -4.26
CA GLU A 159 9.04 -17.87 -5.63
C GLU A 159 10.44 -17.90 -6.28
N GLY A 160 11.46 -18.38 -5.53
CA GLY A 160 12.82 -18.55 -6.00
C GLY A 160 13.70 -17.28 -5.92
N THR A 161 14.95 -17.43 -6.36
CA THR A 161 16.01 -16.45 -6.15
C THR A 161 15.74 -15.07 -6.75
N SER A 162 14.97 -15.00 -7.83
CA SER A 162 14.60 -13.72 -8.47
C SER A 162 13.74 -12.82 -7.58
N TYR A 163 13.05 -13.40 -6.60
CA TYR A 163 12.14 -12.68 -5.71
C TYR A 163 12.68 -12.47 -4.29
N TRP A 164 13.86 -12.99 -3.97
CA TRP A 164 14.43 -12.83 -2.62
C TRP A 164 14.63 -11.37 -2.20
N GLY A 165 14.89 -10.48 -3.17
CA GLY A 165 14.99 -9.04 -2.89
C GLY A 165 13.65 -8.33 -2.66
N HIS A 166 12.53 -9.06 -2.80
CA HIS A 166 11.17 -8.54 -2.66
C HIS A 166 10.41 -9.14 -1.47
N ALA A 167 11.06 -9.99 -0.70
CA ALA A 167 10.49 -10.68 0.46
C ALA A 167 11.19 -10.30 1.76
#